data_0cffac419b9961a2249d208159b0a83e
#
_entry.id   0cffac419b9961a2249d208159b0a83e
#
_cell.length_a   1.000
_cell.length_b   1.000
_cell.length_c   1.000
_cell.angle_alpha   90.00
_cell.angle_beta   90.00
_cell.angle_gamma   90.00
#
_symmetry.space_group_name_H-M   'P 1'
#
loop_
_entity.id
_entity.type
_entity.pdbx_description
1 polymer ?
#
loop_
_entity_poly.entity_id
_entity_poly.type
_entity_poly.pdbx_seq_one_letter_code
_entity_poly.pdbx_strand_id
1 'polypeptide(L)'
;SPLAVFIGAIPGAFPFMIGWVAATNDIGIEAITLFLMQFFWQFPHFWSIGWAQSIDYEKAGFKMLPTGKKDKSTSAQILFYSVWAVLISIVPYFGITGELKLSIFGVLAIIILGAFLIFSSYALFLDGKNENANKLMLTSVIYLTLIQLTFLFDKIF
;
A
#
# COMPACT_ATOMS: atom_id res chain seq x y z
N SER A 1 12.06 -8.02 14.82
CA SER A 1 12.99 -8.03 13.68
C SER A 1 12.54 -7.02 12.63
N PRO A 2 13.43 -6.27 11.98
CA PRO A 2 13.10 -5.38 10.86
C PRO A 2 12.39 -6.08 9.70
N LEU A 3 12.56 -7.39 9.56
CA LEU A 3 11.89 -8.23 8.55
C LEU A 3 10.44 -8.59 8.91
N ALA A 4 9.96 -8.27 10.11
CA ALA A 4 8.63 -8.69 10.57
C ALA A 4 7.51 -8.20 9.66
N VAL A 5 7.57 -6.95 9.22
CA VAL A 5 6.58 -6.37 8.29
C VAL A 5 6.66 -7.05 6.93
N PHE A 6 7.88 -7.32 6.43
CA PHE A 6 8.07 -7.96 5.13
C PHE A 6 7.50 -9.38 5.11
N ILE A 7 7.82 -10.18 6.14
CA ILE A 7 7.30 -11.55 6.26
C ILE A 7 5.77 -11.53 6.45
N GLY A 8 5.26 -10.63 7.28
CA GLY A 8 3.83 -10.46 7.53
C GLY A 8 3.04 -9.93 6.33
N ALA A 9 3.69 -9.23 5.40
CA ALA A 9 3.06 -8.71 4.20
C ALA A 9 2.63 -9.82 3.21
N ILE A 10 3.30 -10.98 3.23
CA ILE A 10 2.93 -12.11 2.37
C ILE A 10 1.52 -12.63 2.73
N PRO A 11 1.26 -13.13 3.94
CA PRO A 11 -0.10 -13.56 4.30
C PRO A 11 -1.09 -12.39 4.31
N GLY A 12 -0.67 -11.18 4.65
CA GLY A 12 -1.52 -9.99 4.63
C GLY A 12 -1.99 -9.55 3.25
N ALA A 13 -1.33 -10.00 2.17
CA ALA A 13 -1.73 -9.71 0.80
C ALA A 13 -2.73 -10.73 0.20
N PHE A 14 -2.93 -11.87 0.85
CA PHE A 14 -3.86 -12.90 0.35
C PHE A 14 -5.33 -12.50 0.30
N PRO A 15 -5.90 -11.68 1.20
CA PRO A 15 -7.33 -11.39 1.17
C PRO A 15 -7.85 -10.90 -0.19
N PHE A 16 -7.12 -10.01 -0.88
CA PHE A 16 -7.51 -9.53 -2.21
C PHE A 16 -7.46 -10.64 -3.26
N MET A 17 -6.38 -11.41 -3.25
CA MET A 17 -6.20 -12.56 -4.13
C MET A 17 -7.28 -13.62 -3.89
N ILE A 18 -7.55 -13.98 -2.63
CA ILE A 18 -8.55 -14.98 -2.26
C ILE A 18 -9.94 -14.57 -2.72
N GLY A 19 -10.31 -13.29 -2.60
CA GLY A 19 -11.58 -12.79 -3.08
C GLY A 19 -11.78 -13.02 -4.58
N TRP A 20 -10.75 -12.75 -5.38
CA TRP A 20 -10.78 -13.02 -6.82
C TRP A 20 -10.86 -14.52 -7.13
N VAL A 21 -9.99 -15.32 -6.52
CA VAL A 21 -9.94 -16.77 -6.74
C VAL A 21 -11.23 -17.45 -6.33
N ALA A 22 -11.85 -17.02 -5.23
CA ALA A 22 -13.15 -17.54 -4.79
C ALA A 22 -14.28 -17.25 -5.79
N ALA A 23 -14.22 -16.11 -6.49
CA ALA A 23 -15.22 -15.72 -7.47
C ALA A 23 -15.01 -16.37 -8.84
N THR A 24 -13.77 -16.62 -9.25
CA THR A 24 -13.41 -17.04 -10.60
C THR A 24 -12.89 -18.47 -10.68
N ASN A 25 -12.51 -19.07 -9.56
CA ASN A 25 -11.81 -20.36 -9.46
C ASN A 25 -10.52 -20.40 -10.27
N ASP A 26 -9.87 -19.24 -10.45
CA ASP A 26 -8.63 -19.10 -11.23
C ASP A 26 -7.58 -18.27 -10.50
N ILE A 27 -6.31 -18.71 -10.58
CA ILE A 27 -5.13 -18.01 -10.07
C ILE A 27 -4.37 -17.44 -11.28
N GLY A 28 -4.98 -16.45 -11.93
CA GLY A 28 -4.40 -15.76 -13.08
C GLY A 28 -3.64 -14.49 -12.72
N ILE A 29 -3.31 -13.74 -13.75
CA ILE A 29 -2.61 -12.44 -13.64
C ILE A 29 -3.40 -11.44 -12.79
N GLU A 30 -4.73 -11.53 -12.80
CA GLU A 30 -5.64 -10.71 -12.02
C GLU A 30 -5.42 -10.91 -10.51
N ALA A 31 -5.45 -12.18 -10.08
CA ALA A 31 -5.23 -12.56 -8.69
C ALA A 31 -3.84 -12.12 -8.20
N ILE A 32 -2.81 -12.29 -9.04
CA ILE A 32 -1.44 -11.86 -8.74
C ILE A 32 -1.37 -10.33 -8.66
N THR A 33 -2.04 -9.60 -9.55
CA THR A 33 -2.06 -8.13 -9.52
C THR A 33 -2.71 -7.62 -8.24
N LEU A 34 -3.84 -8.19 -7.84
CA LEU A 34 -4.54 -7.85 -6.59
C LEU A 34 -3.68 -8.17 -5.36
N PHE A 35 -2.96 -9.31 -5.36
CA PHE A 35 -1.98 -9.64 -4.33
C PHE A 35 -0.89 -8.56 -4.24
N LEU A 36 -0.30 -8.14 -5.36
CA LEU A 36 0.76 -7.15 -5.39
C LEU A 36 0.27 -5.76 -4.94
N MET A 37 -0.95 -5.35 -5.29
CA MET A 37 -1.54 -4.11 -4.79
C MET A 37 -1.58 -4.09 -3.27
N GLN A 38 -2.11 -5.15 -2.66
CA GLN A 38 -2.19 -5.29 -1.21
C GLN A 38 -0.80 -5.41 -0.58
N PHE A 39 0.11 -6.18 -1.21
CA PHE A 39 1.45 -6.40 -0.72
C PHE A 39 2.24 -5.08 -0.60
N PHE A 40 2.31 -4.28 -1.67
CA PHE A 40 3.07 -3.03 -1.66
C PHE A 40 2.43 -1.96 -0.76
N TRP A 41 1.10 -1.92 -0.66
CA TRP A 41 0.39 -0.98 0.20
C TRP A 41 0.72 -1.17 1.69
N GLN A 42 0.98 -2.40 2.13
CA GLN A 42 1.20 -2.69 3.55
C GLN A 42 2.44 -2.00 4.11
N PHE A 43 3.48 -1.80 3.29
CA PHE A 43 4.74 -1.22 3.78
C PHE A 43 4.59 0.23 4.25
N PRO A 44 4.09 1.18 3.44
CA PRO A 44 3.88 2.53 3.92
C PRO A 44 2.89 2.58 5.09
N HIS A 45 1.89 1.71 5.11
CA HIS A 45 0.92 1.63 6.20
C HIS A 45 1.58 1.21 7.52
N PHE A 46 2.17 0.02 7.57
CA PHE A 46 2.75 -0.50 8.82
C PHE A 46 4.01 0.23 9.27
N TRP A 47 4.83 0.70 8.34
CA TRP A 47 6.00 1.48 8.72
C TRP A 47 5.66 2.88 9.20
N SER A 48 4.58 3.49 8.76
CA SER A 48 4.09 4.74 9.33
C SER A 48 3.59 4.56 10.76
N ILE A 49 2.92 3.44 11.07
CA ILE A 49 2.55 3.06 12.43
C ILE A 49 3.81 2.84 13.29
N GLY A 50 4.75 2.02 12.80
CA GLY A 50 6.02 1.77 13.48
C GLY A 50 6.85 3.03 13.71
N TRP A 51 6.77 4.00 12.80
CA TRP A 51 7.37 5.31 12.96
C TRP A 51 6.72 6.11 14.07
N ALA A 52 5.40 6.29 14.02
CA ALA A 52 4.66 7.08 14.99
C ALA A 52 4.74 6.51 16.41
N GLN A 53 4.72 5.18 16.54
CA GLN A 53 4.69 4.45 17.81
C GLN A 53 6.04 3.80 18.16
N SER A 54 7.15 4.28 17.60
CA SER A 54 8.48 3.64 17.74
C SER A 54 8.91 3.44 19.20
N ILE A 55 8.60 4.38 20.09
CA ILE A 55 8.97 4.31 21.51
C ILE A 55 8.28 3.11 22.19
N ASP A 56 7.01 2.86 21.90
CA ASP A 56 6.25 1.78 22.52
C ASP A 56 6.68 0.41 21.95
N TYR A 57 6.96 0.34 20.66
CA TYR A 57 7.52 -0.87 20.05
C TYR A 57 8.92 -1.20 20.58
N GLU A 58 9.80 -0.19 20.76
CA GLU A 58 11.12 -0.39 21.33
C GLU A 58 11.05 -0.89 22.78
N LYS A 59 10.17 -0.33 23.62
CA LYS A 59 9.93 -0.82 24.99
C LYS A 59 9.48 -2.28 25.01
N ALA A 60 8.69 -2.70 24.04
CA ALA A 60 8.23 -4.09 23.89
C ALA A 60 9.26 -5.00 23.20
N GLY A 61 10.45 -4.51 22.86
CA GLY A 61 11.50 -5.26 22.16
C GLY A 61 11.26 -5.52 20.68
N PHE A 62 10.31 -4.80 20.05
CA PHE A 62 9.99 -4.94 18.63
C PHE A 62 10.69 -3.87 17.80
N LYS A 63 11.25 -4.30 16.64
CA LYS A 63 11.77 -3.41 15.60
C LYS A 63 10.89 -3.53 14.36
N MET A 64 9.99 -2.58 14.19
CA MET A 64 9.04 -2.54 13.07
C MET A 64 9.61 -1.89 11.82
N LEU A 65 10.53 -0.94 11.99
CA LEU A 65 11.10 -0.18 10.88
C LEU A 65 12.19 -0.97 10.15
N PRO A 66 12.33 -0.82 8.82
CA PRO A 66 13.24 -1.63 8.00
C PRO A 66 14.71 -1.49 8.38
N THR A 67 15.14 -0.31 8.85
CA THR A 67 16.51 -0.09 9.38
C THR A 67 16.59 -0.27 10.90
N GLY A 68 15.46 -0.54 11.56
CA GLY A 68 15.33 -0.62 13.01
C GLY A 68 15.22 0.73 13.71
N LYS A 69 15.21 1.84 12.99
CA LYS A 69 15.15 3.20 13.56
C LYS A 69 14.49 4.22 12.62
N LYS A 70 14.13 5.39 13.17
CA LYS A 70 13.64 6.54 12.40
C LYS A 70 14.81 7.25 11.74
N ASP A 71 15.10 6.90 10.50
CA ASP A 71 16.15 7.54 9.73
C ASP A 71 15.71 7.85 8.30
N LYS A 72 16.57 8.54 7.56
CA LYS A 72 16.29 8.94 6.18
C LYS A 72 16.13 7.74 5.26
N SER A 73 16.83 6.65 5.53
CA SER A 73 16.72 5.41 4.77
C SER A 73 15.35 4.75 4.96
N THR A 74 14.82 4.72 6.19
CA THR A 74 13.47 4.24 6.47
C THR A 74 12.42 5.06 5.75
N SER A 75 12.46 6.39 5.84
CA SER A 75 11.48 7.26 5.17
C SER A 75 11.59 7.22 3.65
N ALA A 76 12.79 7.02 3.10
CA ALA A 76 12.99 6.79 1.67
C ALA A 76 12.37 5.46 1.20
N GLN A 77 12.50 4.40 1.99
CA GLN A 77 11.84 3.11 1.69
C GLN A 77 10.31 3.24 1.76
N ILE A 78 9.77 3.95 2.76
CA ILE A 78 8.33 4.24 2.86
C ILE A 78 7.85 4.93 1.57
N LEU A 79 8.54 5.96 1.11
CA LEU A 79 8.21 6.66 -0.12
C LEU A 79 8.30 5.74 -1.36
N PHE A 80 9.35 4.94 -1.46
CA PHE A 80 9.57 3.99 -2.55
C PHE A 80 8.40 2.99 -2.66
N TYR A 81 8.01 2.37 -1.55
CA TYR A 81 6.90 1.42 -1.55
C TYR A 81 5.53 2.09 -1.78
N SER A 82 5.35 3.35 -1.36
CA SER A 82 4.15 4.14 -1.71
C SER A 82 4.04 4.35 -3.21
N VAL A 83 5.13 4.67 -3.88
CA VAL A 83 5.16 4.81 -5.35
C VAL A 83 4.81 3.50 -6.03
N TRP A 84 5.39 2.38 -5.60
CA TRP A 84 5.06 1.06 -6.16
C TRP A 84 3.61 0.65 -5.92
N ALA A 85 3.04 0.94 -4.75
CA ALA A 85 1.62 0.68 -4.48
C ALA A 85 0.71 1.39 -5.49
N VAL A 86 1.01 2.65 -5.82
CA VAL A 86 0.28 3.42 -6.83
C VAL A 86 0.50 2.88 -8.24
N LEU A 87 1.75 2.61 -8.62
CA LEU A 87 2.08 2.07 -9.95
C LEU A 87 1.34 0.76 -10.23
N ILE A 88 1.36 -0.18 -9.28
CA ILE A 88 0.65 -1.45 -9.45
C ILE A 88 -0.87 -1.24 -9.54
N SER A 89 -1.43 -0.28 -8.80
CA SER A 89 -2.87 0.00 -8.83
C SER A 89 -3.35 0.55 -10.18
N ILE A 90 -2.48 1.17 -10.98
CA ILE A 90 -2.83 1.70 -12.32
C ILE A 90 -2.54 0.71 -13.45
N VAL A 91 -1.80 -0.37 -13.20
CA VAL A 91 -1.45 -1.37 -14.24
C VAL A 91 -2.68 -1.92 -14.99
N PRO A 92 -3.84 -2.18 -14.34
CA PRO A 92 -5.03 -2.66 -15.05
C PRO A 92 -5.58 -1.75 -16.14
N TYR A 93 -5.24 -0.46 -16.11
CA TYR A 93 -5.61 0.46 -17.18
C TYR A 93 -4.96 0.10 -18.54
N PHE A 94 -3.77 -0.48 -18.52
CA PHE A 94 -3.04 -0.82 -19.74
C PHE A 94 -3.51 -2.12 -20.41
N GLY A 95 -4.50 -2.81 -19.84
CA GLY A 95 -5.08 -4.02 -20.42
C GLY A 95 -4.19 -5.27 -20.37
N ILE A 96 -3.12 -5.24 -19.58
CA ILE A 96 -2.16 -6.36 -19.44
C ILE A 96 -2.49 -7.29 -18.26
N THR A 97 -3.56 -7.01 -17.55
CA THR A 97 -4.02 -7.75 -16.37
C THR A 97 -5.34 -8.49 -16.61
N GLY A 98 -5.49 -9.09 -17.79
CA GLY A 98 -6.63 -9.94 -18.14
C GLY A 98 -7.98 -9.24 -17.99
N GLU A 99 -8.88 -9.84 -17.22
CA GLU A 99 -10.22 -9.30 -16.94
C GLU A 99 -10.25 -8.25 -15.83
N LEU A 100 -9.15 -8.06 -15.11
CA LEU A 100 -9.00 -6.93 -14.19
C LEU A 100 -8.65 -5.68 -15.00
N LYS A 101 -9.66 -4.92 -15.37
CA LYS A 101 -9.54 -3.71 -16.22
C LYS A 101 -9.89 -2.47 -15.42
N LEU A 102 -9.42 -1.35 -15.91
CA LEU A 102 -9.67 -0.04 -15.32
C LEU A 102 -9.99 0.95 -16.45
N SER A 103 -11.08 1.69 -16.31
CA SER A 103 -11.45 2.75 -17.25
C SER A 103 -10.58 3.99 -17.08
N ILE A 104 -10.70 4.95 -18.00
CA ILE A 104 -10.04 6.24 -17.88
C ILE A 104 -10.47 6.99 -16.59
N PHE A 105 -11.74 6.89 -16.20
CA PHE A 105 -12.23 7.52 -14.97
C PHE A 105 -11.66 6.83 -13.73
N GLY A 106 -11.60 5.48 -13.74
CA GLY A 106 -10.99 4.70 -12.66
C GLY A 106 -9.52 5.01 -12.48
N VAL A 107 -8.74 5.06 -13.58
CA VAL A 107 -7.30 5.39 -13.45
C VAL A 107 -7.08 6.82 -12.99
N LEU A 108 -7.89 7.80 -13.44
CA LEU A 108 -7.79 9.18 -12.95
C LEU A 108 -8.08 9.27 -11.45
N ALA A 109 -9.09 8.56 -10.97
CA ALA A 109 -9.40 8.49 -9.53
C ALA A 109 -8.20 7.91 -8.74
N ILE A 110 -7.61 6.79 -9.21
CA ILE A 110 -6.45 6.16 -8.57
C ILE A 110 -5.22 7.08 -8.61
N ILE A 111 -4.98 7.82 -9.69
CA ILE A 111 -3.88 8.79 -9.76
C ILE A 111 -4.05 9.89 -8.71
N ILE A 112 -5.26 10.43 -8.55
CA ILE A 112 -5.54 11.45 -7.54
C ILE A 112 -5.30 10.90 -6.13
N LEU A 113 -5.86 9.73 -5.81
CA LEU A 113 -5.67 9.07 -4.52
C LEU A 113 -4.19 8.73 -4.27
N GLY A 114 -3.51 8.25 -5.30
CA GLY A 114 -2.09 7.94 -5.27
C GLY A 114 -1.22 9.18 -5.04
N ALA A 115 -1.59 10.32 -5.63
CA ALA A 115 -0.89 11.58 -5.39
C ALA A 115 -0.96 11.98 -3.90
N PHE A 116 -2.10 11.82 -3.24
CA PHE A 116 -2.22 12.06 -1.79
C PHE A 116 -1.34 11.12 -0.97
N LEU A 117 -1.30 9.82 -1.32
CA LEU A 117 -0.46 8.84 -0.64
C LEU A 117 1.04 9.17 -0.79
N ILE A 118 1.48 9.45 -2.01
CA ILE A 118 2.88 9.81 -2.32
C ILE A 118 3.26 11.13 -1.64
N PHE A 119 2.38 12.13 -1.68
CA PHE A 119 2.63 13.42 -1.04
C PHE A 119 2.78 13.29 0.48
N SER A 120 1.92 12.47 1.13
CA SER A 120 2.02 12.20 2.57
C SER A 120 3.31 11.47 2.93
N SER A 121 3.74 10.50 2.09
CA SER A 121 5.03 9.81 2.26
C SER A 121 6.22 10.73 2.06
N TYR A 122 6.13 11.63 1.08
CA TYR A 122 7.17 12.63 0.80
C TYR A 122 7.30 13.65 1.94
N ALA A 123 6.19 14.10 2.53
CA ALA A 123 6.22 14.97 3.70
C ALA A 123 6.97 14.32 4.87
N LEU A 124 6.70 13.03 5.14
CA LEU A 124 7.44 12.27 6.14
C LEU A 124 8.94 12.15 5.78
N PHE A 125 9.26 11.94 4.50
CA PHE A 125 10.64 11.90 4.03
C PHE A 125 11.36 13.24 4.25
N LEU A 126 10.67 14.38 4.09
CA LEU A 126 11.30 15.69 4.26
C LEU A 126 11.68 15.99 5.71
N ASP A 127 10.76 15.83 6.64
CA ASP A 127 10.94 16.33 8.02
C ASP A 127 10.99 15.25 9.12
N GLY A 128 10.57 14.02 8.83
CA GLY A 128 10.62 12.90 9.79
C GLY A 128 9.70 13.05 11.00
N LYS A 129 8.71 13.95 10.97
CA LYS A 129 7.82 14.19 12.10
C LYS A 129 6.78 13.10 12.29
N ASN A 130 6.49 12.77 13.55
CA ASN A 130 5.42 11.81 13.88
C ASN A 130 4.04 12.23 13.36
N GLU A 131 3.78 13.53 13.28
CA GLU A 131 2.55 14.06 12.71
C GLU A 131 2.36 13.61 11.26
N ASN A 132 3.42 13.68 10.44
CA ASN A 132 3.38 13.22 9.06
C ASN A 132 3.29 11.70 8.94
N ALA A 133 3.86 10.94 9.88
CA ALA A 133 3.66 9.50 9.96
C ALA A 133 2.20 9.15 10.25
N ASN A 134 1.54 9.84 11.18
CA ASN A 134 0.13 9.65 11.49
C ASN A 134 -0.77 10.03 10.29
N LYS A 135 -0.47 11.13 9.59
CA LYS A 135 -1.18 11.52 8.36
C LYS A 135 -1.03 10.46 7.27
N LEU A 136 0.18 9.93 7.09
CA LEU A 136 0.42 8.87 6.12
C LEU A 136 -0.35 7.60 6.47
N MET A 137 -0.37 7.19 7.75
CA MET A 137 -1.15 6.05 8.20
C MET A 137 -2.62 6.20 7.81
N LEU A 138 -3.23 7.34 8.12
CA LEU A 138 -4.64 7.61 7.78
C LEU A 138 -4.85 7.66 6.26
N THR A 139 -3.97 8.37 5.53
CA THR A 139 -4.04 8.47 4.07
C THR A 139 -3.94 7.09 3.41
N SER A 140 -3.11 6.19 3.93
CA SER A 140 -2.95 4.83 3.41
C SER A 140 -4.23 3.99 3.57
N VAL A 141 -4.95 4.13 4.68
CA VAL A 141 -6.25 3.46 4.89
C VAL A 141 -7.30 3.99 3.92
N ILE A 142 -7.40 5.31 3.80
CA ILE A 142 -8.32 5.96 2.86
C ILE A 142 -7.99 5.53 1.42
N TYR A 143 -6.72 5.53 1.05
CA TYR A 143 -6.25 5.08 -0.27
C TYR A 143 -6.72 3.66 -0.57
N LEU A 144 -6.43 2.69 0.30
CA LEU A 144 -6.80 1.29 0.06
C LEU A 144 -8.31 1.12 -0.07
N THR A 145 -9.08 1.73 0.82
CA THR A 145 -10.56 1.65 0.79
C THR A 145 -11.12 2.22 -0.50
N LEU A 146 -10.64 3.40 -0.91
CA LEU A 146 -11.16 4.08 -2.08
C LEU A 146 -10.72 3.44 -3.40
N ILE A 147 -9.52 2.85 -3.51
CA ILE A 147 -9.15 2.11 -4.72
C ILE A 147 -10.00 0.84 -4.89
N GLN A 148 -10.34 0.14 -3.80
CA GLN A 148 -11.26 -1.00 -3.87
C GLN A 148 -12.63 -0.59 -4.39
N LEU A 149 -13.19 0.50 -3.86
CA LEU A 149 -14.46 1.04 -4.34
C LEU A 149 -14.34 1.49 -5.80
N THR A 150 -13.24 2.10 -6.20
CA THR A 150 -13.00 2.50 -7.60
C THR A 150 -13.05 1.30 -8.53
N PHE A 151 -12.34 0.20 -8.22
CA PHE A 151 -12.40 -1.01 -9.03
C PHE A 151 -13.80 -1.64 -9.08
N LEU A 152 -14.51 -1.61 -7.94
CA LEU A 152 -15.88 -2.14 -7.88
C LEU A 152 -16.83 -1.33 -8.76
N PHE A 153 -16.84 -0.01 -8.62
CA PHE A 153 -17.70 0.86 -9.41
C PHE A 153 -17.33 0.84 -10.89
N ASP A 154 -16.07 0.83 -11.22
CA ASP A 154 -15.58 0.80 -12.59
C ASP A 154 -15.96 -0.50 -13.33
N LYS A 155 -16.14 -1.60 -12.59
CA LYS A 155 -16.61 -2.88 -13.14
C LYS A 155 -18.13 -2.92 -13.33
N ILE A 156 -18.89 -2.17 -12.51
CA ILE A 156 -20.36 -2.18 -12.54
C ILE A 156 -20.89 -1.20 -13.61
N PHE A 157 -20.22 -0.08 -13.78
CA PHE A 157 -20.62 1.02 -14.67
C PHE A 157 -19.64 1.20 -15.83
#